data_5ac7cd832aeef3c0bdc30a21231d554f
#
_entry.id   5ac7cd832aeef3c0bdc30a21231d554f
#
_cell.length_a   1.000
_cell.length_b   1.000
_cell.length_c   1.000
_cell.angle_alpha   90.00
_cell.angle_beta   90.00
_cell.angle_gamma   90.00
#
_symmetry.space_group_name_H-M   'P 1'
#
loop_
_entity.id
_entity.type
_entity.pdbx_description
1 polymer ?
#
loop_
_entity_poly.entity_id
_entity_poly.type
_entity_poly.pdbx_seq_one_letter_code
_entity_poly.pdbx_strand_id
1 'polypeptide(L)'
;MKYTNYVGSFPSQVVSDEEKQSYDYGYAVARAIEGEWFSGDRGGMGNRYQNSWLNFHRLRLYARGEQPVQKYKDELSINGDLSYLNLDWKPVPIIPKFVDIIVNGMSQKVFDIKAYAQDPESLKQRTKYADAIMKDMYAKEIIQATNDATGLNFFNSNDPNNIPESQDELDLHMQLSYKQSIEIAEEEAIENVLAANKYELIKRRLIADLTIIGISAVKTDFNLSNGVTLNYVDPANLVYSYTEDPNFDDIYYAGEVKSISLVELKKQFPGLSDEELKEIEKFPGDANYTRNFYAQQDSYNQVQVLYFEYKTYTNQVFKIKQTDQGLEKALEKPDTFNPPESDNFERVGRAIEVLYTGAKILGHEMMLEWKLSENMTRPNANVTKVNMNYSICAPRIYKGMIESTVSRITGFADMIQLTHLKLQQVLSRMVPDGVFVDVDGLAEVDLGNGTNYNAQEALNMYFQTGSIVGRSMTQEGDPNRGKVPIQELQTSSGNAKIGSLIQTYQYYLQMIRDVTGLNEATDASTPDAHALVGLQKMAAANSNTALRHVMQGGLYLTLRTCENIALRIADALDYPLTRAALIDSISSYNTGTLEELQD
;
A
#
# COMPACT_ATOMS: atom_id res chain seq x y z
N MET A 1 30.45 -25.78 -9.50
CA MET A 1 29.83 -24.80 -8.59
C MET A 1 30.90 -24.28 -7.62
N LYS A 2 31.42 -23.08 -7.85
CA LYS A 2 32.41 -22.41 -6.98
C LYS A 2 31.74 -21.75 -5.75
N TYR A 3 30.44 -21.48 -5.84
CA TYR A 3 29.69 -20.76 -4.84
C TYR A 3 28.84 -21.72 -4.02
N THR A 4 29.35 -21.99 -2.91
CA THR A 4 28.84 -22.37 -1.62
C THR A 4 27.77 -23.41 -1.35
N ASN A 5 28.09 -24.12 -0.39
CA ASN A 5 27.38 -25.19 0.30
C ASN A 5 26.35 -24.74 1.36
N TYR A 6 26.09 -23.42 1.52
CA TYR A 6 25.14 -22.90 2.50
C TYR A 6 23.95 -22.26 1.80
N VAL A 7 22.81 -22.88 1.91
CA VAL A 7 21.53 -22.29 1.49
C VAL A 7 21.31 -21.02 2.32
N GLY A 8 21.17 -19.87 1.64
CA GLY A 8 20.91 -18.57 2.26
C GLY A 8 22.11 -17.63 2.40
N SER A 9 23.32 -18.03 1.96
CA SER A 9 24.46 -17.12 1.90
C SER A 9 24.64 -16.52 0.51
N PHE A 10 24.70 -15.19 0.44
CA PHE A 10 24.98 -14.50 -0.83
C PHE A 10 26.43 -14.75 -1.27
N PRO A 11 26.69 -14.83 -2.59
CA PRO A 11 28.05 -14.95 -3.10
C PRO A 11 28.88 -13.71 -2.78
N SER A 12 30.20 -13.86 -2.73
CA SER A 12 31.12 -12.75 -2.49
C SER A 12 30.93 -11.65 -3.55
N GLN A 13 30.85 -10.40 -3.10
CA GLN A 13 30.81 -9.25 -4.00
C GLN A 13 32.20 -8.82 -4.46
N VAL A 14 33.27 -9.32 -3.82
CA VAL A 14 34.67 -9.01 -4.14
C VAL A 14 35.17 -10.03 -5.15
N VAL A 15 34.56 -10.05 -6.32
CA VAL A 15 34.94 -10.89 -7.48
C VAL A 15 34.98 -10.02 -8.73
N SER A 16 35.61 -10.51 -9.81
CA SER A 16 35.69 -9.77 -11.06
C SER A 16 34.33 -9.53 -11.68
N ASP A 17 34.21 -8.49 -12.51
CA ASP A 17 32.95 -8.17 -13.19
C ASP A 17 32.51 -9.28 -14.15
N GLU A 18 33.49 -9.97 -14.82
CA GLU A 18 33.21 -11.15 -15.65
C GLU A 18 32.58 -12.30 -14.83
N GLU A 19 33.08 -12.51 -13.62
CA GLU A 19 32.54 -13.54 -12.72
C GLU A 19 31.13 -13.18 -12.21
N LYS A 20 30.87 -11.89 -11.93
CA LYS A 20 29.51 -11.39 -11.56
C LYS A 20 28.49 -11.56 -12.69
N GLN A 21 28.91 -11.45 -13.94
CA GLN A 21 28.07 -11.67 -15.13
C GLN A 21 27.80 -13.16 -15.40
N SER A 22 28.53 -14.06 -14.75
CA SER A 22 28.36 -15.49 -14.99
C SER A 22 27.00 -16.02 -14.50
N TYR A 23 26.49 -17.00 -15.23
CA TYR A 23 25.24 -17.71 -14.86
C TYR A 23 25.33 -18.33 -13.45
N ASP A 24 26.49 -18.91 -13.10
CA ASP A 24 26.70 -19.53 -11.77
C ASP A 24 26.58 -18.50 -10.64
N TYR A 25 27.05 -17.28 -10.84
CA TYR A 25 26.91 -16.21 -9.86
C TYR A 25 25.44 -15.79 -9.69
N GLY A 26 24.73 -15.60 -10.81
CA GLY A 26 23.30 -15.27 -10.79
C GLY A 26 22.46 -16.37 -10.12
N TYR A 27 22.77 -17.62 -10.41
CA TYR A 27 22.13 -18.75 -9.76
C TYR A 27 22.39 -18.78 -8.25
N ALA A 28 23.62 -18.49 -7.80
CA ALA A 28 23.95 -18.39 -6.38
C ALA A 28 23.19 -17.28 -5.68
N VAL A 29 23.03 -16.11 -6.32
CA VAL A 29 22.20 -14.99 -5.80
C VAL A 29 20.73 -15.43 -5.67
N ALA A 30 20.15 -16.03 -6.71
CA ALA A 30 18.78 -16.50 -6.69
C ALA A 30 18.54 -17.54 -5.59
N ARG A 31 19.46 -18.49 -5.41
CA ARG A 31 19.41 -19.50 -4.33
C ARG A 31 19.55 -18.87 -2.94
N ALA A 32 20.32 -17.81 -2.80
CA ALA A 32 20.43 -17.07 -1.55
C ALA A 32 19.10 -16.38 -1.20
N ILE A 33 18.43 -15.74 -2.16
CA ILE A 33 17.10 -15.15 -1.99
C ILE A 33 16.06 -16.23 -1.63
N GLU A 34 16.08 -17.36 -2.34
CA GLU A 34 15.22 -18.50 -2.02
C GLU A 34 15.46 -19.01 -0.60
N GLY A 35 16.71 -19.13 -0.20
CA GLY A 35 17.08 -19.56 1.15
C GLY A 35 16.58 -18.62 2.23
N GLU A 36 16.62 -17.33 2.01
CA GLU A 36 16.18 -16.31 2.96
C GLU A 36 14.65 -16.24 3.11
N TRP A 37 13.93 -16.42 1.99
CA TRP A 37 12.47 -16.24 1.97
C TRP A 37 11.67 -17.54 2.03
N PHE A 38 12.13 -18.62 1.41
CA PHE A 38 11.36 -19.84 1.19
C PHE A 38 11.89 -21.05 1.96
N SER A 39 13.08 -21.00 2.59
CA SER A 39 13.50 -22.07 3.48
C SER A 39 12.69 -22.02 4.77
N GLY A 40 12.06 -23.16 5.11
CA GLY A 40 11.33 -23.31 6.35
C GLY A 40 12.24 -23.14 7.56
N ASP A 41 11.79 -22.41 8.57
CA ASP A 41 12.48 -22.35 9.85
C ASP A 41 12.49 -23.75 10.49
N ARG A 42 13.60 -24.15 11.10
CA ARG A 42 13.78 -25.47 11.75
C ARG A 42 12.80 -25.75 12.89
N GLY A 43 11.93 -24.79 13.22
CA GLY A 43 10.90 -24.87 14.25
C GLY A 43 9.48 -25.20 13.79
N GLY A 44 9.22 -25.44 12.51
CA GLY A 44 7.88 -25.79 12.00
C GLY A 44 6.91 -24.63 11.85
N MET A 45 7.36 -23.38 11.88
CA MET A 45 6.54 -22.17 11.77
C MET A 45 6.30 -21.69 10.34
N GLY A 46 6.64 -22.45 9.31
CA GLY A 46 6.57 -22.02 7.91
C GLY A 46 7.75 -21.11 7.51
N ASN A 47 7.80 -20.74 6.25
CA ASN A 47 8.84 -19.84 5.75
C ASN A 47 8.42 -18.37 5.84
N ARG A 48 9.39 -17.43 5.76
CA ARG A 48 9.17 -15.97 5.86
C ARG A 48 8.13 -15.48 4.85
N TYR A 49 8.21 -15.98 3.61
CA TYR A 49 7.32 -15.62 2.53
C TYR A 49 5.86 -16.03 2.80
N GLN A 50 5.65 -17.27 3.23
CA GLN A 50 4.33 -17.80 3.56
C GLN A 50 3.72 -17.09 4.76
N ASN A 51 4.50 -16.83 5.80
CA ASN A 51 4.04 -16.08 6.98
C ASN A 51 3.65 -14.66 6.65
N SER A 52 4.44 -13.96 5.84
CA SER A 52 4.14 -12.62 5.36
C SER A 52 2.85 -12.61 4.53
N TRP A 53 2.73 -13.55 3.59
CA TRP A 53 1.54 -13.67 2.74
C TRP A 53 0.28 -13.96 3.54
N LEU A 54 0.33 -14.91 4.50
CA LEU A 54 -0.80 -15.24 5.37
C LEU A 54 -1.24 -14.04 6.21
N ASN A 55 -0.28 -13.30 6.76
CA ASN A 55 -0.59 -12.09 7.52
C ASN A 55 -1.25 -11.01 6.65
N PHE A 56 -0.74 -10.75 5.46
CA PHE A 56 -1.31 -9.77 4.54
C PHE A 56 -2.70 -10.21 4.04
N HIS A 57 -2.85 -11.49 3.72
CA HIS A 57 -4.16 -12.05 3.36
C HIS A 57 -5.18 -11.89 4.48
N ARG A 58 -4.79 -12.21 5.72
CA ARG A 58 -5.64 -12.01 6.90
C ARG A 58 -6.08 -10.56 7.04
N LEU A 59 -5.15 -9.60 6.96
CA LEU A 59 -5.48 -8.17 7.06
C LEU A 59 -6.42 -7.71 5.95
N ARG A 60 -6.25 -8.21 4.72
CA ARG A 60 -7.15 -7.93 3.60
C ARG A 60 -8.55 -8.49 3.82
N LEU A 61 -8.68 -9.68 4.43
CA LEU A 61 -9.99 -10.24 4.80
C LEU A 61 -10.69 -9.35 5.85
N TYR A 62 -9.95 -8.87 6.86
CA TYR A 62 -10.51 -7.90 7.82
C TYR A 62 -10.95 -6.60 7.14
N ALA A 63 -10.14 -6.08 6.23
CA ALA A 63 -10.47 -4.87 5.47
C ALA A 63 -11.70 -5.03 4.58
N ARG A 64 -12.04 -6.26 4.16
CA ARG A 64 -13.25 -6.59 3.40
C ARG A 64 -14.44 -6.95 4.27
N GLY A 65 -14.26 -7.13 5.59
CA GLY A 65 -15.29 -7.64 6.48
C GLY A 65 -15.59 -9.14 6.27
N GLU A 66 -14.60 -9.89 5.77
CA GLU A 66 -14.70 -11.33 5.48
C GLU A 66 -13.74 -12.15 6.37
N GLN A 67 -13.45 -11.66 7.56
CA GLN A 67 -12.54 -12.36 8.49
C GLN A 67 -13.04 -13.75 8.86
N PRO A 68 -12.13 -14.70 9.13
CA PRO A 68 -12.50 -16.08 9.46
C PRO A 68 -13.38 -16.19 10.69
N VAL A 69 -14.49 -16.89 10.57
CA VAL A 69 -15.49 -17.04 11.65
C VAL A 69 -15.14 -18.16 12.65
N GLN A 70 -14.19 -19.03 12.32
CA GLN A 70 -13.82 -20.17 13.16
C GLN A 70 -13.40 -19.73 14.56
N LYS A 71 -12.64 -18.65 14.66
CA LYS A 71 -12.22 -18.05 15.93
C LYS A 71 -13.40 -17.74 16.87
N TYR A 72 -14.48 -17.21 16.32
CA TYR A 72 -15.69 -16.86 17.11
C TYR A 72 -16.47 -18.10 17.49
N LYS A 73 -16.50 -19.10 16.62
CA LYS A 73 -17.11 -20.40 16.90
C LYS A 73 -16.37 -21.12 18.04
N ASP A 74 -15.05 -21.11 18.00
CA ASP A 74 -14.22 -21.72 19.03
C ASP A 74 -14.41 -21.03 20.39
N GLU A 75 -14.54 -19.71 20.42
CA GLU A 75 -14.73 -18.96 21.66
C GLU A 75 -16.14 -19.10 22.25
N LEU A 76 -17.16 -19.30 21.42
CA LEU A 76 -18.56 -19.47 21.88
C LEU A 76 -18.95 -20.93 22.06
N SER A 77 -18.14 -21.89 21.63
CA SER A 77 -18.40 -23.31 21.77
C SER A 77 -18.23 -23.77 23.23
N ILE A 78 -19.06 -24.72 23.65
CA ILE A 78 -18.88 -25.43 24.91
C ILE A 78 -18.39 -26.84 24.56
N ASN A 79 -17.14 -27.15 24.86
CA ASN A 79 -16.50 -28.44 24.52
C ASN A 79 -16.58 -28.79 23.01
N GLY A 80 -16.56 -27.76 22.13
CA GLY A 80 -16.67 -27.93 20.67
C GLY A 80 -18.12 -28.11 20.16
N ASP A 81 -19.11 -28.10 21.03
CA ASP A 81 -20.52 -28.16 20.63
C ASP A 81 -21.09 -26.76 20.39
N LEU A 82 -21.70 -26.59 19.22
CA LEU A 82 -22.39 -25.38 18.76
C LEU A 82 -23.89 -25.61 18.49
N SER A 83 -24.39 -26.84 18.71
CA SER A 83 -25.74 -27.24 18.34
C SER A 83 -26.86 -26.44 19.05
N TYR A 84 -26.53 -25.86 20.21
CA TYR A 84 -27.44 -25.01 20.99
C TYR A 84 -27.50 -23.54 20.54
N LEU A 85 -26.63 -23.16 19.54
CA LEU A 85 -26.53 -21.81 19.02
C LEU A 85 -27.11 -21.74 17.60
N ASN A 86 -28.18 -20.97 17.43
CA ASN A 86 -28.70 -20.61 16.12
C ASN A 86 -28.38 -19.15 15.86
N LEU A 87 -27.14 -18.88 15.41
CA LEU A 87 -26.60 -17.54 15.20
C LEU A 87 -26.22 -17.31 13.73
N ASP A 88 -26.37 -16.10 13.28
CA ASP A 88 -25.76 -15.66 12.02
C ASP A 88 -24.27 -15.36 12.25
N TRP A 89 -23.42 -16.23 11.72
CA TRP A 89 -21.97 -16.15 11.87
C TRP A 89 -21.31 -15.14 10.92
N LYS A 90 -22.07 -14.52 10.02
CA LYS A 90 -21.52 -13.56 9.09
C LYS A 90 -20.88 -12.38 9.83
N PRO A 91 -19.61 -12.02 9.51
CA PRO A 91 -18.96 -10.91 10.18
C PRO A 91 -19.64 -9.57 9.90
N VAL A 92 -19.67 -8.72 10.91
CA VAL A 92 -20.14 -7.33 10.76
C VAL A 92 -19.04 -6.52 10.06
N PRO A 93 -19.30 -5.90 8.89
CA PRO A 93 -18.27 -5.23 8.08
C PRO A 93 -18.01 -3.81 8.61
N ILE A 94 -17.36 -3.68 9.76
CA ILE A 94 -17.05 -2.39 10.39
C ILE A 94 -15.78 -1.77 9.76
N ILE A 95 -14.71 -2.56 9.61
CA ILE A 95 -13.42 -2.09 9.09
C ILE A 95 -13.51 -1.54 7.66
N PRO A 96 -14.26 -2.14 6.72
CA PRO A 96 -14.38 -1.62 5.36
C PRO A 96 -14.76 -0.15 5.29
N LYS A 97 -15.71 0.30 6.13
CA LYS A 97 -16.12 1.70 6.20
C LYS A 97 -14.93 2.64 6.46
N PHE A 98 -14.10 2.31 7.45
CA PHE A 98 -12.94 3.14 7.82
C PHE A 98 -11.85 3.10 6.75
N VAL A 99 -11.61 1.94 6.15
CA VAL A 99 -10.65 1.79 5.05
C VAL A 99 -11.07 2.61 3.83
N ASP A 100 -12.34 2.53 3.43
CA ASP A 100 -12.87 3.26 2.27
C ASP A 100 -12.77 4.77 2.46
N ILE A 101 -13.03 5.27 3.66
CA ILE A 101 -12.91 6.70 3.97
C ILE A 101 -11.46 7.15 3.84
N ILE A 102 -10.50 6.40 4.40
CA ILE A 102 -9.08 6.72 4.31
C ILE A 102 -8.61 6.67 2.85
N VAL A 103 -8.90 5.58 2.14
CA VAL A 103 -8.45 5.38 0.76
C VAL A 103 -9.03 6.43 -0.17
N ASN A 104 -10.34 6.69 -0.09
CA ASN A 104 -10.99 7.69 -0.95
C ASN A 104 -10.56 9.12 -0.61
N GLY A 105 -10.36 9.42 0.66
CA GLY A 105 -9.88 10.73 1.09
C GLY A 105 -8.44 11.02 0.68
N MET A 106 -7.55 10.03 0.75
CA MET A 106 -6.12 10.19 0.45
C MET A 106 -5.79 9.97 -1.04
N SER A 107 -6.65 9.31 -1.82
CA SER A 107 -6.41 9.06 -3.24
C SER A 107 -6.70 10.27 -4.14
N GLN A 108 -7.32 11.32 -3.62
CA GLN A 108 -7.57 12.53 -4.40
C GLN A 108 -6.26 13.17 -4.86
N LYS A 109 -6.26 13.72 -6.07
CA LYS A 109 -5.11 14.46 -6.60
C LYS A 109 -5.00 15.82 -5.87
N VAL A 110 -4.05 15.93 -4.95
CA VAL A 110 -3.82 17.12 -4.11
C VAL A 110 -2.52 17.84 -4.50
N PHE A 111 -1.82 17.38 -5.53
CA PHE A 111 -0.51 17.92 -5.94
C PHE A 111 -0.42 18.03 -7.46
N ASP A 112 0.38 18.96 -7.90
CA ASP A 112 0.84 19.07 -9.28
C ASP A 112 2.30 18.62 -9.37
N ILE A 113 2.64 17.99 -10.50
CA ILE A 113 4.00 17.55 -10.79
C ILE A 113 4.77 18.77 -11.31
N LYS A 114 5.96 19.01 -10.76
CA LYS A 114 6.88 20.03 -11.22
C LYS A 114 8.24 19.40 -11.47
N ALA A 115 8.79 19.65 -12.66
CA ALA A 115 10.14 19.29 -13.03
C ALA A 115 11.08 20.49 -12.88
N TYR A 116 12.30 20.22 -12.43
CA TYR A 116 13.35 21.22 -12.33
C TYR A 116 14.61 20.70 -13.01
N ALA A 117 15.10 21.42 -14.01
CA ALA A 117 16.35 21.10 -14.65
C ALA A 117 17.52 21.38 -13.70
N GLN A 118 18.47 20.45 -13.60
CA GLN A 118 19.65 20.53 -12.72
C GLN A 118 20.97 20.58 -13.49
N ASP A 119 20.92 20.62 -14.81
CA ASP A 119 22.11 20.77 -15.65
C ASP A 119 22.77 22.15 -15.47
N PRO A 120 24.10 22.29 -15.65
CA PRO A 120 24.82 23.53 -15.40
C PRO A 120 24.35 24.70 -16.27
N GLU A 121 23.91 24.44 -17.51
CA GLU A 121 23.44 25.50 -18.42
C GLU A 121 22.06 26.03 -17.98
N SER A 122 21.14 25.14 -17.63
CA SER A 122 19.82 25.51 -17.10
C SER A 122 19.92 26.28 -15.78
N LEU A 123 20.80 25.86 -14.87
CA LEU A 123 21.06 26.59 -13.63
C LEU A 123 21.63 27.99 -13.89
N LYS A 124 22.53 28.12 -14.87
CA LYS A 124 23.10 29.42 -15.26
C LYS A 124 22.05 30.33 -15.89
N GLN A 125 21.15 29.80 -16.74
CA GLN A 125 20.05 30.57 -17.31
C GLN A 125 19.07 31.01 -16.24
N ARG A 126 18.74 30.13 -15.27
CA ARG A 126 17.89 30.47 -14.12
C ARG A 126 18.48 31.57 -13.27
N THR A 127 19.79 31.51 -12.98
CA THR A 127 20.50 32.56 -12.24
C THR A 127 20.51 33.88 -13.00
N LYS A 128 20.78 33.87 -14.32
CA LYS A 128 20.74 35.08 -15.15
C LYS A 128 19.36 35.72 -15.18
N TYR A 129 18.29 34.91 -15.26
CA TYR A 129 16.92 35.42 -15.22
C TYR A 129 16.59 36.02 -13.85
N ALA A 130 16.95 35.36 -12.75
CA ALA A 130 16.76 35.90 -11.40
C ALA A 130 17.50 37.23 -11.21
N ASP A 131 18.76 37.33 -11.68
CA ASP A 131 19.53 38.58 -11.67
C ASP A 131 18.90 39.69 -12.52
N ALA A 132 18.29 39.35 -13.66
CA ALA A 132 17.59 40.29 -14.51
C ALA A 132 16.33 40.83 -13.84
N ILE A 133 15.50 39.96 -13.25
CA ILE A 133 14.30 40.38 -12.50
C ILE A 133 14.67 41.18 -11.24
N MET A 134 15.75 40.79 -10.56
CA MET A 134 16.26 41.59 -9.43
C MET A 134 16.65 43.00 -9.84
N LYS A 135 17.27 43.18 -11.01
CA LYS A 135 17.57 44.52 -11.57
C LYS A 135 16.29 45.29 -11.89
N ASP A 136 15.30 44.63 -12.49
CA ASP A 136 14.00 45.25 -12.77
C ASP A 136 13.30 45.68 -11.46
N MET A 137 13.39 44.86 -10.40
CA MET A 137 12.84 45.17 -9.07
C MET A 137 13.47 46.44 -8.48
N TYR A 138 14.81 46.55 -8.48
CA TYR A 138 15.51 47.72 -7.92
C TYR A 138 15.40 48.98 -8.80
N ALA A 139 15.23 48.81 -10.11
CA ALA A 139 15.13 49.93 -11.05
C ALA A 139 13.68 50.22 -11.51
N LYS A 140 12.67 49.61 -10.89
CA LYS A 140 11.26 49.64 -11.30
C LYS A 140 10.75 51.05 -11.62
N GLU A 141 10.99 52.02 -10.72
CA GLU A 141 10.54 53.39 -10.89
C GLU A 141 11.20 54.09 -12.07
N ILE A 142 12.50 53.86 -12.28
CA ILE A 142 13.27 54.49 -13.37
C ILE A 142 12.84 53.89 -14.71
N ILE A 143 12.66 52.56 -14.76
CA ILE A 143 12.25 51.86 -15.98
C ILE A 143 10.81 52.23 -16.35
N GLN A 144 9.90 52.36 -15.38
CA GLN A 144 8.53 52.83 -15.63
C GLN A 144 8.52 54.26 -16.21
N ALA A 145 9.25 55.18 -15.59
CA ALA A 145 9.35 56.57 -16.12
C ALA A 145 9.92 56.61 -17.54
N THR A 146 10.86 55.72 -17.87
CA THR A 146 11.45 55.60 -19.20
C THR A 146 10.47 54.97 -20.20
N ASN A 147 9.71 53.95 -19.79
CA ASN A 147 8.68 53.33 -20.62
C ASN A 147 7.56 54.33 -20.95
N ASP A 148 7.13 55.13 -19.97
CA ASP A 148 6.10 56.15 -20.15
C ASP A 148 6.56 57.29 -21.12
N ALA A 149 7.86 57.62 -21.07
CA ALA A 149 8.44 58.64 -21.94
C ALA A 149 8.71 58.15 -23.39
N THR A 150 9.04 56.87 -23.56
CA THR A 150 9.48 56.31 -24.85
C THR A 150 8.43 55.45 -25.54
N GLY A 151 7.44 54.93 -24.79
CA GLY A 151 6.45 53.98 -25.29
C GLY A 151 7.01 52.55 -25.55
N LEU A 152 8.26 52.30 -25.12
CA LEU A 152 8.93 50.99 -25.29
C LEU A 152 9.04 50.27 -23.93
N ASN A 153 8.93 48.95 -23.93
CA ASN A 153 9.12 48.15 -22.71
C ASN A 153 10.61 47.84 -22.53
N PHE A 154 11.22 48.36 -21.47
CA PHE A 154 12.61 48.09 -21.08
C PHE A 154 12.75 47.09 -19.92
N PHE A 155 11.64 46.55 -19.41
CA PHE A 155 11.73 45.48 -18.43
C PHE A 155 12.22 44.19 -19.07
N ASN A 156 13.04 43.43 -18.34
CA ASN A 156 13.46 42.10 -18.74
C ASN A 156 12.34 41.06 -18.53
N SER A 157 11.36 41.38 -17.69
CA SER A 157 10.19 40.55 -17.47
C SER A 157 9.20 40.64 -18.64
N ASN A 158 8.64 39.51 -19.05
CA ASN A 158 7.58 39.46 -20.06
C ASN A 158 6.26 40.08 -19.56
N ASP A 159 6.06 40.16 -18.25
CA ASP A 159 4.89 40.79 -17.61
C ASP A 159 5.31 41.94 -16.70
N PRO A 160 5.31 43.20 -17.23
CA PRO A 160 5.71 44.39 -16.46
C PRO A 160 4.85 44.68 -15.23
N ASN A 161 3.62 44.14 -15.19
CA ASN A 161 2.69 44.40 -14.09
C ASN A 161 2.91 43.44 -12.90
N ASN A 162 3.69 42.39 -13.06
CA ASN A 162 3.90 41.37 -12.05
C ASN A 162 5.36 41.27 -11.61
N ILE A 163 6.05 42.39 -11.48
CA ILE A 163 7.43 42.46 -11.02
C ILE A 163 7.45 42.37 -9.49
N PRO A 164 8.22 41.45 -8.90
CA PRO A 164 8.34 41.30 -7.44
C PRO A 164 8.78 42.62 -6.78
N GLU A 165 8.27 42.90 -5.58
CA GLU A 165 8.64 44.09 -4.80
C GLU A 165 9.60 43.76 -3.65
N SER A 166 9.68 42.50 -3.28
CA SER A 166 10.56 41.98 -2.21
C SER A 166 11.32 40.74 -2.65
N GLN A 167 12.37 40.40 -1.91
CA GLN A 167 13.14 39.20 -2.19
C GLN A 167 12.32 37.90 -1.98
N ASP A 168 11.39 37.93 -1.02
CA ASP A 168 10.47 36.81 -0.78
C ASP A 168 9.49 36.61 -1.96
N GLU A 169 9.05 37.72 -2.56
CA GLU A 169 8.22 37.68 -3.77
C GLU A 169 9.01 37.24 -5.00
N LEU A 170 10.29 37.62 -5.09
CA LEU A 170 11.18 37.12 -6.14
C LEU A 170 11.34 35.60 -6.03
N ASP A 171 11.58 35.09 -4.84
CA ASP A 171 11.68 33.63 -4.62
C ASP A 171 10.38 32.91 -4.98
N LEU A 172 9.24 33.52 -4.64
CA LEU A 172 7.93 32.98 -5.02
C LEU A 172 7.71 33.05 -6.55
N HIS A 173 8.10 34.14 -7.20
CA HIS A 173 8.04 34.29 -8.65
C HIS A 173 8.91 33.24 -9.35
N MET A 174 10.14 32.99 -8.87
CA MET A 174 11.04 31.95 -9.39
C MET A 174 10.51 30.53 -9.20
N GLN A 175 9.70 30.30 -8.17
CA GLN A 175 9.07 29.00 -7.90
C GLN A 175 7.79 28.78 -8.71
N LEU A 176 6.98 29.81 -8.92
CA LEU A 176 5.65 29.68 -9.49
C LEU A 176 5.58 30.08 -10.97
N SER A 177 6.34 31.09 -11.39
CA SER A 177 6.18 31.73 -12.71
C SER A 177 7.34 31.42 -13.66
N TYR A 178 8.54 31.21 -13.12
CA TYR A 178 9.69 30.87 -13.96
C TYR A 178 9.72 29.38 -14.27
N LYS A 179 9.64 29.06 -15.57
CA LYS A 179 9.81 27.70 -16.08
C LYS A 179 10.63 27.74 -17.36
N GLN A 180 11.53 26.80 -17.50
CA GLN A 180 12.26 26.59 -18.75
C GLN A 180 11.46 25.68 -19.69
N SER A 181 11.71 25.78 -21.00
CA SER A 181 11.04 24.93 -21.98
C SER A 181 11.25 23.44 -21.73
N ILE A 182 12.44 23.04 -21.28
CA ILE A 182 12.74 21.67 -20.90
C ILE A 182 11.89 21.19 -19.72
N GLU A 183 11.74 22.03 -18.69
CA GLU A 183 10.95 21.68 -17.50
C GLU A 183 9.48 21.48 -17.87
N ILE A 184 8.94 22.30 -18.76
CA ILE A 184 7.56 22.17 -19.27
C ILE A 184 7.40 20.89 -20.09
N ALA A 185 8.36 20.60 -20.98
CA ALA A 185 8.33 19.43 -21.83
C ALA A 185 8.41 18.13 -20.99
N GLU A 186 9.24 18.12 -19.97
CA GLU A 186 9.40 17.00 -19.05
C GLU A 186 8.13 16.78 -18.21
N GLU A 187 7.53 17.86 -17.67
CA GLU A 187 6.25 17.77 -16.94
C GLU A 187 5.15 17.16 -17.81
N GLU A 188 5.01 17.62 -19.07
CA GLU A 188 4.03 17.09 -20.02
C GLU A 188 4.30 15.60 -20.33
N ALA A 189 5.56 15.23 -20.54
CA ALA A 189 5.95 13.86 -20.79
C ALA A 189 5.63 12.94 -19.61
N ILE A 190 5.94 13.36 -18.38
CA ILE A 190 5.63 12.59 -17.16
C ILE A 190 4.11 12.43 -17.01
N GLU A 191 3.34 13.50 -17.17
CA GLU A 191 1.87 13.45 -17.07
C GLU A 191 1.27 12.50 -18.11
N ASN A 192 1.78 12.50 -19.34
CA ASN A 192 1.33 11.60 -20.39
C ASN A 192 1.66 10.13 -20.09
N VAL A 193 2.85 9.85 -19.57
CA VAL A 193 3.21 8.48 -19.14
C VAL A 193 2.33 8.01 -17.99
N LEU A 194 2.05 8.86 -16.99
CA LEU A 194 1.14 8.54 -15.89
C LEU A 194 -0.29 8.28 -16.39
N ALA A 195 -0.79 9.09 -17.32
CA ALA A 195 -2.12 8.92 -17.90
C ALA A 195 -2.22 7.64 -18.73
N ALA A 196 -1.22 7.34 -19.57
CA ALA A 196 -1.15 6.14 -20.39
C ALA A 196 -1.17 4.85 -19.54
N ASN A 197 -0.48 4.87 -18.39
CA ASN A 197 -0.44 3.76 -17.45
C ASN A 197 -1.59 3.77 -16.44
N LYS A 198 -2.54 4.70 -16.52
CA LYS A 198 -3.67 4.84 -15.59
C LYS A 198 -3.21 4.89 -14.13
N TYR A 199 -2.21 5.71 -13.85
CA TYR A 199 -1.55 5.76 -12.54
C TYR A 199 -2.51 6.07 -11.40
N GLU A 200 -3.59 6.82 -11.63
CA GLU A 200 -4.59 7.10 -10.59
C GLU A 200 -5.23 5.82 -10.01
N LEU A 201 -5.43 4.80 -10.84
CA LEU A 201 -5.91 3.48 -10.37
C LEU A 201 -4.84 2.74 -9.58
N ILE A 202 -3.59 2.82 -10.03
CA ILE A 202 -2.44 2.23 -9.32
C ILE A 202 -2.29 2.93 -7.96
N LYS A 203 -2.28 4.26 -7.93
CA LYS A 203 -2.18 5.07 -6.71
C LYS A 203 -3.24 4.72 -5.68
N ARG A 204 -4.49 4.54 -6.10
CA ARG A 204 -5.56 4.11 -5.20
C ARG A 204 -5.25 2.75 -4.55
N ARG A 205 -4.72 1.80 -5.32
CA ARG A 205 -4.29 0.49 -4.79
C ARG A 205 -3.10 0.64 -3.83
N LEU A 206 -2.12 1.50 -4.15
CA LEU A 206 -0.98 1.77 -3.29
C LEU A 206 -1.41 2.33 -1.92
N ILE A 207 -2.33 3.28 -1.91
CA ILE A 207 -2.88 3.87 -0.69
C ILE A 207 -3.71 2.83 0.10
N ALA A 208 -4.47 1.99 -0.59
CA ALA A 208 -5.19 0.89 0.05
C ALA A 208 -4.22 -0.07 0.75
N ASP A 209 -3.13 -0.46 0.09
CA ASP A 209 -2.12 -1.34 0.68
C ASP A 209 -1.39 -0.68 1.87
N LEU A 210 -1.03 0.60 1.77
CA LEU A 210 -0.46 1.35 2.90
C LEU A 210 -1.40 1.38 4.12
N THR A 211 -2.71 1.47 3.89
CA THR A 211 -3.71 1.49 4.95
C THR A 211 -3.95 0.10 5.54
N ILE A 212 -4.07 -0.92 4.68
CA ILE A 212 -4.49 -2.29 5.07
C ILE A 212 -3.31 -3.09 5.60
N ILE A 213 -2.20 -3.11 4.88
CA ILE A 213 -1.04 -3.96 5.18
C ILE A 213 0.21 -3.18 5.61
N GLY A 214 0.24 -1.87 5.37
CA GLY A 214 1.30 -0.98 5.83
C GLY A 214 2.53 -0.90 4.92
N ILE A 215 2.54 -1.61 3.81
CA ILE A 215 3.59 -1.58 2.78
C ILE A 215 2.97 -1.54 1.40
N SER A 216 3.61 -0.84 0.49
CA SER A 216 3.14 -0.70 -0.88
C SER A 216 4.33 -0.60 -1.83
N ALA A 217 4.16 -1.12 -3.03
CA ALA A 217 5.22 -1.18 -4.03
C ALA A 217 4.69 -0.94 -5.44
N VAL A 218 5.48 -0.24 -6.24
CA VAL A 218 5.26 -0.02 -7.67
C VAL A 218 6.56 -0.26 -8.41
N LYS A 219 6.48 -0.87 -9.59
CA LYS A 219 7.61 -1.10 -10.48
C LYS A 219 7.51 -0.19 -11.69
N THR A 220 8.58 0.56 -11.97
CA THR A 220 8.76 1.30 -13.21
C THR A 220 9.65 0.48 -14.11
N ASP A 221 9.22 0.22 -15.32
CA ASP A 221 9.96 -0.59 -16.29
C ASP A 221 9.94 0.06 -17.67
N PHE A 222 10.82 -0.35 -18.55
CA PHE A 222 10.85 0.09 -19.92
C PHE A 222 10.70 -1.10 -20.87
N ASN A 223 9.77 -0.97 -21.80
CA ASN A 223 9.49 -2.00 -22.80
C ASN A 223 9.50 -1.37 -24.21
N LEU A 224 10.22 -1.98 -25.14
CA LEU A 224 10.30 -1.52 -26.54
C LEU A 224 8.94 -1.40 -27.24
N SER A 225 7.96 -2.18 -26.79
CA SER A 225 6.60 -2.17 -27.40
C SER A 225 5.70 -1.09 -26.80
N ASN A 226 5.83 -0.82 -25.49
CA ASN A 226 4.89 0.00 -24.74
C ASN A 226 5.53 1.27 -24.17
N GLY A 227 6.85 1.46 -24.33
CA GLY A 227 7.59 2.54 -23.73
C GLY A 227 7.75 2.38 -22.21
N VAL A 228 7.61 3.46 -21.46
CA VAL A 228 7.68 3.44 -20.01
C VAL A 228 6.41 2.86 -19.41
N THR A 229 6.53 1.78 -18.66
CA THR A 229 5.41 1.07 -18.05
C THR A 229 5.46 1.13 -16.53
N LEU A 230 4.30 1.31 -15.91
CA LEU A 230 4.11 1.31 -14.48
C LEU A 230 3.28 0.10 -14.07
N ASN A 231 3.83 -0.74 -13.22
CA ASN A 231 3.16 -1.95 -12.77
C ASN A 231 2.96 -1.90 -11.26
N TYR A 232 1.73 -2.11 -10.85
CA TYR A 232 1.44 -2.36 -9.44
C TYR A 232 2.09 -3.68 -9.02
N VAL A 233 2.82 -3.67 -7.91
CA VAL A 233 3.41 -4.86 -7.30
C VAL A 233 2.63 -5.20 -6.03
N ASP A 234 2.05 -6.40 -5.99
CA ASP A 234 1.38 -6.88 -4.79
C ASP A 234 2.41 -7.14 -3.69
N PRO A 235 2.38 -6.42 -2.55
CA PRO A 235 3.33 -6.62 -1.47
C PRO A 235 3.34 -8.04 -0.89
N ALA A 236 2.26 -8.81 -1.05
CA ALA A 236 2.23 -10.21 -0.68
C ALA A 236 3.18 -11.06 -1.54
N ASN A 237 3.53 -10.60 -2.74
CA ASN A 237 4.43 -11.25 -3.69
C ASN A 237 5.85 -10.72 -3.62
N LEU A 238 6.06 -9.64 -2.87
CA LEU A 238 7.32 -8.93 -2.81
C LEU A 238 8.35 -9.69 -1.96
N VAL A 239 9.58 -9.73 -2.44
CA VAL A 239 10.75 -10.18 -1.70
C VAL A 239 11.81 -9.07 -1.71
N TYR A 240 12.46 -8.83 -0.59
CA TYR A 240 13.43 -7.75 -0.44
C TYR A 240 14.45 -8.07 0.66
N SER A 241 15.61 -7.41 0.61
CA SER A 241 16.62 -7.52 1.66
C SER A 241 16.14 -6.86 2.96
N TYR A 242 16.71 -7.29 4.09
CA TYR A 242 16.39 -6.66 5.37
C TYR A 242 16.66 -5.15 5.32
N THR A 243 15.73 -4.38 5.84
CA THR A 243 15.83 -2.92 5.96
C THR A 243 15.11 -2.42 7.21
N GLU A 244 15.56 -1.30 7.73
CA GLU A 244 14.89 -0.50 8.75
C GLU A 244 14.44 0.87 8.20
N ASP A 245 14.80 1.16 6.94
CA ASP A 245 14.43 2.40 6.27
C ASP A 245 13.00 2.33 5.73
N PRO A 246 12.12 3.28 6.11
CA PRO A 246 10.75 3.35 5.58
C PRO A 246 10.67 3.47 4.06
N ASN A 247 11.69 4.02 3.42
CA ASN A 247 11.75 4.27 1.98
C ASN A 247 12.48 3.18 1.19
N PHE A 248 13.08 2.20 1.88
CA PHE A 248 13.81 1.08 1.26
C PHE A 248 14.99 1.52 0.36
N ASP A 249 15.66 2.62 0.71
CA ASP A 249 16.80 3.11 -0.07
C ASP A 249 18.08 2.30 0.16
N ASP A 250 18.17 1.57 1.26
CA ASP A 250 19.32 0.76 1.68
C ASP A 250 19.29 -0.70 1.20
N ILE A 251 18.23 -1.11 0.51
CA ILE A 251 18.08 -2.49 0.04
C ILE A 251 19.07 -2.81 -1.09
N TYR A 252 19.59 -4.04 -1.08
CA TYR A 252 20.50 -4.52 -2.13
C TYR A 252 19.88 -5.56 -3.06
N TYR A 253 18.70 -6.09 -2.74
CA TYR A 253 17.84 -6.80 -3.69
C TYR A 253 16.37 -6.52 -3.42
N ALA A 254 15.62 -6.53 -4.49
CA ALA A 254 14.16 -6.53 -4.48
C ALA A 254 13.65 -7.41 -5.62
N GLY A 255 12.50 -8.00 -5.43
CA GLY A 255 11.90 -8.85 -6.45
C GLY A 255 10.45 -9.18 -6.15
N GLU A 256 9.82 -9.85 -7.09
CA GLU A 256 8.44 -10.31 -6.97
C GLU A 256 8.28 -11.75 -7.49
N VAL A 257 7.37 -12.47 -6.88
CA VAL A 257 6.98 -13.80 -7.33
C VAL A 257 5.72 -13.71 -8.15
N LYS A 258 5.77 -14.16 -9.40
CA LYS A 258 4.61 -14.22 -10.29
C LYS A 258 4.29 -15.65 -10.66
N SER A 259 3.00 -15.99 -10.62
CA SER A 259 2.48 -17.22 -11.22
C SER A 259 2.09 -16.93 -12.66
N ILE A 260 2.77 -17.54 -13.61
CA ILE A 260 2.54 -17.35 -15.05
C ILE A 260 2.28 -18.69 -15.71
N SER A 261 1.52 -18.67 -16.82
CA SER A 261 1.29 -19.86 -17.62
C SER A 261 2.54 -20.23 -18.43
N LEU A 262 2.66 -21.51 -18.81
CA LEU A 262 3.75 -21.96 -19.68
C LEU A 262 3.79 -21.22 -21.02
N VAL A 263 2.64 -20.83 -21.55
CA VAL A 263 2.55 -20.03 -22.78
C VAL A 263 3.16 -18.65 -22.60
N GLU A 264 2.86 -17.99 -21.49
CA GLU A 264 3.44 -16.68 -21.17
C GLU A 264 4.93 -16.79 -20.85
N LEU A 265 5.34 -17.88 -20.19
CA LEU A 265 6.75 -18.17 -19.95
C LEU A 265 7.54 -18.29 -21.26
N LYS A 266 7.03 -19.05 -22.24
CA LYS A 266 7.67 -19.18 -23.56
C LYS A 266 7.71 -17.86 -24.33
N LYS A 267 6.69 -17.03 -24.18
CA LYS A 267 6.62 -15.71 -24.81
C LYS A 267 7.65 -14.74 -24.22
N GLN A 268 7.81 -14.74 -22.90
CA GLN A 268 8.80 -13.89 -22.21
C GLN A 268 10.23 -14.38 -22.44
N PHE A 269 10.43 -15.71 -22.49
CA PHE A 269 11.73 -16.34 -22.67
C PHE A 269 11.73 -17.24 -23.94
N PRO A 270 11.81 -16.67 -25.12
CA PRO A 270 11.71 -17.42 -26.38
C PRO A 270 12.88 -18.42 -26.59
N GLY A 271 13.97 -18.23 -25.88
CA GLY A 271 15.15 -19.12 -25.90
C GLY A 271 14.94 -20.50 -25.25
N LEU A 272 13.87 -20.69 -24.46
CA LEU A 272 13.58 -21.98 -23.85
C LEU A 272 13.23 -23.03 -24.92
N SER A 273 13.85 -24.22 -24.82
CA SER A 273 13.53 -25.37 -25.68
C SER A 273 12.21 -26.02 -25.29
N ASP A 274 11.62 -26.78 -26.22
CA ASP A 274 10.40 -27.53 -25.95
C ASP A 274 10.62 -28.69 -24.94
N GLU A 275 11.87 -29.15 -24.81
CA GLU A 275 12.24 -30.18 -23.82
C GLU A 275 12.26 -29.60 -22.41
N GLU A 276 12.84 -28.42 -22.25
CA GLU A 276 12.86 -27.68 -20.98
C GLU A 276 11.44 -27.30 -20.56
N LEU A 277 10.58 -26.88 -21.47
CA LEU A 277 9.17 -26.60 -21.18
C LEU A 277 8.41 -27.84 -20.69
N LYS A 278 8.68 -29.02 -21.26
CA LYS A 278 8.10 -30.28 -20.81
C LYS A 278 8.64 -30.71 -19.44
N GLU A 279 9.88 -30.39 -19.14
CA GLU A 279 10.46 -30.63 -17.81
C GLU A 279 9.79 -29.74 -16.76
N ILE A 280 9.61 -28.46 -17.08
CA ILE A 280 8.92 -27.49 -16.23
C ILE A 280 7.46 -27.89 -16.02
N GLU A 281 6.76 -28.36 -17.07
CA GLU A 281 5.37 -28.83 -17.00
C GLU A 281 5.21 -30.02 -16.04
N LYS A 282 6.20 -30.90 -15.99
CA LYS A 282 6.21 -32.06 -15.09
C LYS A 282 6.58 -31.72 -13.66
N PHE A 283 7.13 -30.51 -13.45
CA PHE A 283 7.54 -30.06 -12.14
C PHE A 283 6.31 -29.65 -11.32
N PRO A 284 5.83 -30.48 -10.38
CA PRO A 284 4.79 -30.05 -9.47
C PRO A 284 5.42 -29.00 -8.58
N GLY A 285 4.97 -27.78 -8.68
CA GLY A 285 5.43 -26.71 -7.80
C GLY A 285 5.48 -27.25 -6.35
N ASP A 286 6.64 -27.13 -5.71
CA ASP A 286 6.80 -27.58 -4.33
C ASP A 286 5.70 -26.95 -3.46
N ALA A 287 5.07 -27.73 -2.58
CA ALA A 287 4.02 -27.26 -1.68
C ALA A 287 4.46 -26.05 -0.83
N ASN A 288 5.76 -25.90 -0.59
CA ASN A 288 6.35 -24.74 0.11
C ASN A 288 6.28 -23.43 -0.69
N TYR A 289 6.10 -23.52 -2.00
CA TYR A 289 6.04 -22.38 -2.91
C TYR A 289 4.63 -22.13 -3.44
N THR A 290 3.68 -23.08 -3.28
CA THR A 290 2.31 -22.95 -3.74
C THR A 290 1.46 -22.13 -2.78
N ARG A 291 0.74 -21.15 -3.32
CA ARG A 291 -0.06 -20.19 -2.55
C ARG A 291 -1.56 -20.35 -2.66
N ASN A 292 -2.03 -21.20 -3.53
CA ASN A 292 -3.43 -21.17 -3.92
C ASN A 292 -4.30 -21.91 -2.92
N PHE A 293 -4.71 -21.19 -1.85
CA PHE A 293 -5.81 -21.67 -1.00
C PHE A 293 -7.17 -21.69 -1.70
N TYR A 294 -7.33 -20.91 -2.79
CA TYR A 294 -8.62 -20.73 -3.48
C TYR A 294 -8.63 -21.16 -4.95
N ALA A 295 -7.50 -21.41 -5.56
CA ALA A 295 -7.38 -21.77 -6.98
C ALA A 295 -6.85 -23.17 -7.18
N GLN A 296 -7.52 -24.17 -6.62
CA GLN A 296 -7.16 -25.58 -6.83
C GLN A 296 -7.32 -26.04 -8.30
N GLN A 297 -8.05 -25.31 -9.12
CA GLN A 297 -8.34 -25.70 -10.51
C GLN A 297 -7.34 -25.19 -11.56
N ASP A 298 -6.65 -24.05 -11.30
CA ASP A 298 -5.78 -23.43 -12.31
C ASP A 298 -4.28 -23.63 -12.06
N SER A 299 -3.89 -24.26 -10.93
CA SER A 299 -2.48 -24.38 -10.54
C SER A 299 -1.67 -25.38 -11.39
N TYR A 300 -2.32 -26.28 -12.11
CA TYR A 300 -1.63 -27.32 -12.88
C TYR A 300 -0.87 -26.80 -14.12
N ASN A 301 -1.22 -25.63 -14.64
CA ASN A 301 -0.59 -25.02 -15.82
C ASN A 301 0.19 -23.74 -15.50
N GLN A 302 0.38 -23.44 -14.21
CA GLN A 302 1.07 -22.22 -13.79
C GLN A 302 2.40 -22.55 -13.12
N VAL A 303 3.41 -21.76 -13.47
CA VAL A 303 4.76 -21.83 -12.90
C VAL A 303 5.03 -20.59 -12.08
N GLN A 304 5.63 -20.74 -10.92
CA GLN A 304 6.05 -19.62 -10.10
C GLN A 304 7.46 -19.20 -10.48
N VAL A 305 7.58 -17.96 -10.91
CA VAL A 305 8.84 -17.34 -11.31
C VAL A 305 9.17 -16.22 -10.34
N LEU A 306 10.38 -16.25 -9.81
CA LEU A 306 10.98 -15.16 -9.07
C LEU A 306 11.69 -14.23 -10.03
N TYR A 307 11.15 -13.02 -10.20
CA TYR A 307 11.82 -11.90 -10.87
C TYR A 307 12.50 -11.05 -9.80
N PHE A 308 13.77 -10.74 -9.97
CA PHE A 308 14.49 -9.98 -8.97
C PHE A 308 15.55 -9.07 -9.58
N GLU A 309 15.87 -8.03 -8.85
CA GLU A 309 16.98 -7.13 -9.11
C GLU A 309 17.97 -7.25 -7.97
N TYR A 310 19.25 -7.27 -8.30
CA TYR A 310 20.34 -7.38 -7.34
C TYR A 310 21.34 -6.26 -7.56
N LYS A 311 21.59 -5.49 -6.51
CA LYS A 311 22.52 -4.36 -6.51
C LYS A 311 23.89 -4.83 -6.02
N THR A 312 24.92 -4.53 -6.79
CA THR A 312 26.31 -4.76 -6.43
C THR A 312 27.15 -3.58 -6.93
N TYR A 313 28.45 -3.69 -6.91
CA TYR A 313 29.33 -2.66 -7.44
C TYR A 313 30.22 -3.22 -8.55
N THR A 314 30.66 -2.33 -9.44
CA THR A 314 31.73 -2.56 -10.41
C THR A 314 32.82 -1.52 -10.22
N ASN A 315 34.06 -1.90 -10.52
CA ASN A 315 35.19 -1.00 -10.43
C ASN A 315 35.39 -0.32 -11.79
N GLN A 316 35.04 0.96 -11.85
CA GLN A 316 35.35 1.77 -13.03
C GLN A 316 36.77 2.30 -12.91
N VAL A 317 37.64 1.87 -13.82
CA VAL A 317 39.08 2.22 -13.83
C VAL A 317 39.37 3.15 -14.98
N PHE A 318 39.99 4.29 -14.67
CA PHE A 318 40.44 5.25 -15.66
C PHE A 318 41.97 5.28 -15.70
N LYS A 319 42.50 5.26 -16.91
CA LYS A 319 43.87 5.61 -17.20
C LYS A 319 43.95 7.11 -17.44
N ILE A 320 44.58 7.85 -16.55
CA ILE A 320 44.86 9.27 -16.73
C ILE A 320 46.25 9.39 -17.36
N LYS A 321 46.33 10.11 -18.47
CA LYS A 321 47.56 10.46 -19.13
C LYS A 321 47.75 11.97 -19.07
N GLN A 322 48.84 12.44 -18.47
CA GLN A 322 49.27 13.82 -18.60
C GLN A 322 50.00 14.01 -19.91
N THR A 323 49.57 14.98 -20.69
CA THR A 323 50.26 15.41 -21.90
C THR A 323 51.37 16.40 -21.54
N ASP A 324 52.41 16.52 -22.39
CA ASP A 324 53.50 17.46 -22.19
C ASP A 324 53.06 18.94 -22.06
N GLN A 325 51.83 19.22 -22.37
CA GLN A 325 51.19 20.53 -22.24
C GLN A 325 50.37 20.71 -20.96
N GLY A 326 50.37 19.74 -20.03
CA GLY A 326 49.66 19.78 -18.78
C GLY A 326 48.17 19.43 -18.88
N LEU A 327 47.68 18.98 -20.04
CA LEU A 327 46.31 18.53 -20.22
C LEU A 327 46.19 17.06 -19.78
N GLU A 328 45.21 16.78 -18.92
CA GLU A 328 44.88 15.42 -18.49
C GLU A 328 43.85 14.80 -19.43
N LYS A 329 44.12 13.61 -19.93
CA LYS A 329 43.18 12.81 -20.72
C LYS A 329 42.89 11.51 -19.97
N ALA A 330 41.62 11.35 -19.57
CA ALA A 330 41.11 10.13 -18.93
C ALA A 330 40.53 9.17 -19.99
N LEU A 331 40.92 7.89 -19.92
CA LEU A 331 40.41 6.81 -20.76
C LEU A 331 39.94 5.68 -19.84
N GLU A 332 38.72 5.25 -20.01
CA GLU A 332 38.18 4.09 -19.29
C GLU A 332 38.84 2.81 -19.73
N LYS A 333 39.19 1.96 -18.78
CA LYS A 333 39.88 0.69 -18.97
C LYS A 333 39.22 -0.41 -18.16
N PRO A 334 39.38 -1.69 -18.56
CA PRO A 334 38.92 -2.84 -17.75
C PRO A 334 39.54 -2.82 -16.34
N ASP A 335 38.84 -3.40 -15.38
CA ASP A 335 39.27 -3.48 -13.97
C ASP A 335 40.66 -4.14 -13.80
N THR A 336 40.99 -5.08 -14.67
CA THR A 336 42.28 -5.78 -14.70
C THR A 336 43.47 -4.93 -15.24
N PHE A 337 43.20 -3.69 -15.68
CA PHE A 337 44.23 -2.84 -16.26
C PHE A 337 45.23 -2.35 -15.20
N ASN A 338 46.49 -2.67 -15.38
CA ASN A 338 47.62 -2.08 -14.67
C ASN A 338 48.43 -1.18 -15.62
N PRO A 339 48.65 0.09 -15.29
CA PRO A 339 49.46 0.98 -16.11
C PRO A 339 50.93 0.51 -16.13
N PRO A 340 51.63 0.72 -17.24
CA PRO A 340 53.08 0.53 -17.24
C PRO A 340 53.72 1.50 -16.24
N GLU A 341 54.82 1.06 -15.61
CA GLU A 341 55.61 1.90 -14.70
C GLU A 341 56.27 3.07 -15.49
N SER A 342 55.53 4.16 -15.64
CA SER A 342 56.01 5.42 -16.21
C SER A 342 55.33 6.59 -15.55
N ASP A 343 56.05 7.66 -15.28
CA ASP A 343 55.60 8.85 -14.53
C ASP A 343 54.43 9.61 -15.18
N ASN A 344 54.04 9.27 -16.41
CA ASN A 344 53.03 9.98 -17.18
C ASN A 344 51.63 9.32 -17.14
N PHE A 345 51.46 8.20 -16.40
CA PHE A 345 50.19 7.48 -16.35
C PHE A 345 49.77 7.20 -14.91
N GLU A 346 48.59 7.61 -14.57
CA GLU A 346 47.98 7.31 -13.30
C GLU A 346 46.75 6.41 -13.49
N ARG A 347 46.59 5.44 -12.58
CA ARG A 347 45.37 4.64 -12.49
C ARG A 347 44.47 5.21 -11.39
N VAL A 348 43.31 5.72 -11.78
CA VAL A 348 42.27 6.15 -10.84
C VAL A 348 41.10 5.21 -10.98
N GLY A 349 40.68 4.60 -9.86
CA GLY A 349 39.55 3.72 -9.82
C GLY A 349 38.46 4.26 -8.88
N ARG A 350 37.24 4.10 -9.27
CA ARG A 350 36.08 4.33 -8.39
C ARG A 350 35.14 3.13 -8.43
N ALA A 351 34.51 2.81 -7.30
CA ALA A 351 33.44 1.83 -7.25
C ALA A 351 32.12 2.52 -7.58
N ILE A 352 31.39 1.98 -8.53
CA ILE A 352 30.04 2.43 -8.88
C ILE A 352 29.04 1.29 -8.66
N GLU A 353 27.87 1.60 -8.18
CA GLU A 353 26.79 0.62 -8.06
C GLU A 353 26.28 0.22 -9.43
N VAL A 354 25.96 -1.06 -9.58
CA VAL A 354 25.35 -1.65 -10.76
C VAL A 354 24.20 -2.57 -10.35
N LEU A 355 23.24 -2.69 -11.26
CA LEU A 355 22.04 -3.49 -11.06
C LEU A 355 22.06 -4.69 -12.01
N TYR A 356 21.84 -5.87 -11.47
CA TYR A 356 21.62 -7.08 -12.23
C TYR A 356 20.15 -7.47 -12.16
N THR A 357 19.62 -7.94 -13.28
CA THR A 357 18.27 -8.47 -13.38
C THR A 357 18.32 -9.96 -13.54
N GLY A 358 17.52 -10.68 -12.74
CA GLY A 358 17.45 -12.13 -12.80
C GLY A 358 16.01 -12.64 -12.77
N ALA A 359 15.80 -13.79 -13.39
CA ALA A 359 14.54 -14.53 -13.33
C ALA A 359 14.83 -16.02 -13.12
N LYS A 360 14.18 -16.63 -12.16
CA LYS A 360 14.36 -18.05 -11.80
C LYS A 360 13.03 -18.72 -11.48
N ILE A 361 12.87 -19.96 -11.91
CA ILE A 361 11.75 -20.80 -11.51
C ILE A 361 11.96 -21.24 -10.06
N LEU A 362 11.00 -20.94 -9.20
CA LEU A 362 11.06 -21.28 -7.77
C LEU A 362 11.07 -22.80 -7.56
N GLY A 363 12.01 -23.25 -6.73
CA GLY A 363 12.16 -24.67 -6.39
C GLY A 363 12.83 -25.52 -7.48
N HIS A 364 13.02 -24.99 -8.67
CA HIS A 364 13.70 -25.65 -9.79
C HIS A 364 15.14 -25.16 -9.94
N GLU A 365 16.03 -25.96 -10.52
CA GLU A 365 17.44 -25.55 -10.77
C GLU A 365 17.59 -24.60 -11.97
N MET A 366 16.51 -24.42 -12.75
CA MET A 366 16.55 -23.61 -13.96
C MET A 366 16.47 -22.13 -13.64
N MET A 367 17.47 -21.39 -14.09
CA MET A 367 17.50 -19.95 -14.14
C MET A 367 17.16 -19.49 -15.56
N LEU A 368 16.18 -18.59 -15.67
CA LEU A 368 15.67 -18.12 -16.96
C LEU A 368 16.50 -16.98 -17.53
N GLU A 369 16.92 -16.07 -16.67
CA GLU A 369 17.67 -14.88 -17.06
C GLU A 369 18.62 -14.45 -15.95
N TRP A 370 19.80 -14.01 -16.34
CA TRP A 370 20.72 -13.25 -15.51
C TRP A 370 21.55 -12.34 -16.42
N LYS A 371 21.36 -11.03 -16.27
CA LYS A 371 22.09 -10.04 -17.07
C LYS A 371 22.31 -8.76 -16.28
N LEU A 372 23.32 -8.02 -16.66
CA LEU A 372 23.50 -6.64 -16.24
C LEU A 372 22.31 -5.83 -16.79
N SER A 373 21.62 -5.07 -15.94
CA SER A 373 20.52 -4.22 -16.37
C SER A 373 21.00 -3.21 -17.40
N GLU A 374 20.34 -3.17 -18.52
CA GLU A 374 20.49 -2.09 -19.49
C GLU A 374 19.76 -0.84 -18.94
N ASN A 375 20.22 0.34 -19.34
CA ASN A 375 19.55 1.61 -19.00
C ASN A 375 19.34 1.79 -17.49
N MET A 376 20.38 1.61 -16.69
CA MET A 376 20.32 1.85 -15.25
C MET A 376 20.07 3.32 -14.95
N THR A 377 19.03 3.59 -14.15
CA THR A 377 18.72 4.95 -13.69
C THR A 377 19.58 5.31 -12.49
N ARG A 378 20.14 6.52 -12.50
CA ARG A 378 21.01 7.03 -11.44
C ARG A 378 20.50 8.35 -10.92
N PRO A 379 20.50 8.58 -9.59
CA PRO A 379 20.10 9.88 -9.05
C PRO A 379 21.13 10.96 -9.44
N ASN A 380 20.64 12.13 -9.83
CA ASN A 380 21.49 13.26 -10.23
C ASN A 380 22.45 13.71 -9.12
N ALA A 381 22.01 13.60 -7.86
CA ALA A 381 22.83 13.99 -6.71
C ALA A 381 24.05 13.05 -6.50
N ASN A 382 23.98 11.80 -6.95
CA ASN A 382 25.06 10.83 -6.78
C ASN A 382 25.08 9.80 -7.91
N VAL A 383 25.87 10.06 -8.93
CA VAL A 383 26.04 9.20 -10.12
C VAL A 383 26.65 7.82 -9.79
N THR A 384 27.25 7.65 -8.61
CA THR A 384 27.81 6.36 -8.19
C THR A 384 26.76 5.38 -7.67
N LYS A 385 25.57 5.88 -7.31
CA LYS A 385 24.42 5.06 -6.90
C LYS A 385 23.57 4.67 -8.09
N VAL A 386 22.82 3.57 -7.93
CA VAL A 386 21.82 3.12 -8.91
C VAL A 386 20.46 3.02 -8.22
N ASN A 387 19.42 3.48 -8.90
CA ASN A 387 18.05 3.31 -8.45
C ASN A 387 17.54 1.92 -8.82
N MET A 388 16.82 1.27 -7.92
CA MET A 388 16.03 0.10 -8.27
C MET A 388 14.76 0.51 -9.02
N ASN A 389 14.28 -0.37 -9.90
CA ASN A 389 13.01 -0.16 -10.58
C ASN A 389 11.81 -0.37 -9.65
N TYR A 390 12.00 -1.03 -8.52
CA TYR A 390 11.00 -1.17 -7.47
C TYR A 390 11.04 0.03 -6.53
N SER A 391 9.94 0.77 -6.47
CA SER A 391 9.73 1.82 -5.47
C SER A 391 8.84 1.25 -4.37
N ILE A 392 9.37 1.15 -3.15
CA ILE A 392 8.71 0.52 -2.01
C ILE A 392 8.64 1.53 -0.87
N CYS A 393 7.54 1.53 -0.14
CA CYS A 393 7.38 2.36 1.05
C CYS A 393 6.61 1.62 2.14
N ALA A 394 7.14 1.67 3.37
CA ALA A 394 6.48 1.20 4.58
C ALA A 394 6.67 2.22 5.70
N PRO A 395 5.78 3.21 5.83
CA PRO A 395 5.96 4.35 6.74
C PRO A 395 6.15 3.98 8.21
N ARG A 396 5.62 2.83 8.62
CA ARG A 396 5.69 2.32 10.00
C ARG A 396 6.44 0.99 10.06
N ILE A 397 7.68 0.99 9.59
CA ILE A 397 8.58 -0.13 9.75
C ILE A 397 9.42 0.03 11.01
N TYR A 398 9.57 -1.03 11.79
CA TYR A 398 10.46 -1.09 12.93
C TYR A 398 11.10 -2.46 13.02
N LYS A 399 12.42 -2.52 12.96
CA LYS A 399 13.20 -3.79 12.95
C LYS A 399 12.67 -4.82 11.97
N GLY A 400 12.32 -4.37 10.75
CA GLY A 400 11.77 -5.22 9.69
C GLY A 400 10.30 -5.62 9.88
N MET A 401 9.66 -5.25 10.99
CA MET A 401 8.24 -5.47 11.22
C MET A 401 7.42 -4.30 10.71
N ILE A 402 6.39 -4.60 9.93
CA ILE A 402 5.51 -3.61 9.31
C ILE A 402 4.20 -3.56 10.07
N GLU A 403 3.76 -2.36 10.40
CA GLU A 403 2.49 -2.11 11.08
C GLU A 403 1.56 -1.28 10.19
N SER A 404 0.29 -1.68 10.13
CA SER A 404 -0.75 -0.95 9.37
C SER A 404 -1.82 -0.38 10.28
N THR A 405 -2.65 0.50 9.73
CA THR A 405 -3.82 1.01 10.45
C THR A 405 -4.81 -0.13 10.76
N VAL A 406 -5.04 -1.03 9.79
CA VAL A 406 -5.93 -2.18 9.98
C VAL A 406 -5.38 -3.15 11.03
N SER A 407 -4.07 -3.41 11.06
CA SER A 407 -3.48 -4.33 12.05
C SER A 407 -3.71 -3.90 13.50
N ARG A 408 -3.81 -2.60 13.75
CA ARG A 408 -4.08 -2.03 15.08
C ARG A 408 -5.52 -2.22 15.55
N ILE A 409 -6.46 -2.37 14.63
CA ILE A 409 -7.90 -2.39 14.94
C ILE A 409 -8.55 -3.76 14.82
N THR A 410 -7.81 -4.78 14.35
CA THR A 410 -8.35 -6.14 14.19
C THR A 410 -8.93 -6.71 15.48
N GLY A 411 -8.26 -6.49 16.62
CA GLY A 411 -8.73 -6.95 17.93
C GLY A 411 -10.06 -6.31 18.34
N PHE A 412 -10.24 -5.04 18.08
CA PHE A 412 -11.51 -4.35 18.38
C PHE A 412 -12.63 -4.81 17.46
N ALA A 413 -12.34 -5.09 16.19
CA ALA A 413 -13.31 -5.67 15.26
C ALA A 413 -13.77 -7.07 15.71
N ASP A 414 -12.84 -7.89 16.21
CA ASP A 414 -13.16 -9.19 16.80
C ASP A 414 -14.10 -9.05 18.01
N MET A 415 -13.82 -8.09 18.90
CA MET A 415 -14.66 -7.85 20.08
C MET A 415 -16.04 -7.31 19.70
N ILE A 416 -16.14 -6.48 18.65
CA ILE A 416 -17.43 -6.04 18.10
C ILE A 416 -18.23 -7.24 17.59
N GLN A 417 -17.59 -8.13 16.84
CA GLN A 417 -18.23 -9.33 16.32
C GLN A 417 -18.72 -10.26 17.42
N LEU A 418 -17.89 -10.52 18.44
CA LEU A 418 -18.29 -11.33 19.60
C LEU A 418 -19.45 -10.68 20.37
N THR A 419 -19.42 -9.37 20.58
CA THR A 419 -20.49 -8.64 21.22
C THR A 419 -21.79 -8.75 20.42
N HIS A 420 -21.72 -8.63 19.09
CA HIS A 420 -22.86 -8.80 18.20
C HIS A 420 -23.45 -10.22 18.27
N LEU A 421 -22.60 -11.26 18.27
CA LEU A 421 -23.03 -12.65 18.42
C LEU A 421 -23.67 -12.91 19.78
N LYS A 422 -23.11 -12.37 20.88
CA LYS A 422 -23.71 -12.43 22.21
C LYS A 422 -25.06 -11.69 22.28
N LEU A 423 -25.17 -10.56 21.58
CA LEU A 423 -26.46 -9.84 21.48
C LEU A 423 -27.51 -10.69 20.76
N GLN A 424 -27.17 -11.31 19.63
CA GLN A 424 -28.04 -12.26 18.94
C GLN A 424 -28.46 -13.42 19.85
N GLN A 425 -27.49 -13.97 20.61
CA GLN A 425 -27.77 -15.06 21.55
C GLN A 425 -28.76 -14.65 22.66
N VAL A 426 -28.61 -13.45 23.21
CA VAL A 426 -29.56 -12.93 24.20
C VAL A 426 -30.93 -12.72 23.57
N LEU A 427 -31.00 -12.09 22.40
CA LEU A 427 -32.26 -11.85 21.68
C LEU A 427 -32.97 -13.16 21.30
N SER A 428 -32.24 -14.19 20.85
CA SER A 428 -32.82 -15.48 20.49
C SER A 428 -33.39 -16.25 21.70
N ARG A 429 -32.93 -15.93 22.91
CA ARG A 429 -33.38 -16.53 24.16
C ARG A 429 -34.42 -15.69 24.91
N MET A 430 -34.69 -14.47 24.42
CA MET A 430 -35.75 -13.65 24.99
C MET A 430 -37.11 -14.27 24.67
N VAL A 431 -37.72 -14.77 25.69
CA VAL A 431 -39.13 -15.16 25.64
C VAL A 431 -39.93 -13.93 26.02
N PRO A 432 -41.05 -13.63 25.37
CA PRO A 432 -41.98 -12.61 25.85
C PRO A 432 -42.33 -12.87 27.31
N ASP A 433 -42.55 -11.79 28.05
CA ASP A 433 -42.98 -11.92 29.44
C ASP A 433 -44.15 -12.90 29.53
N GLY A 434 -43.94 -13.96 30.26
CA GLY A 434 -44.91 -15.02 30.41
C GLY A 434 -45.66 -14.90 31.71
N VAL A 435 -46.73 -15.61 31.80
CA VAL A 435 -47.50 -15.72 33.06
C VAL A 435 -47.41 -17.15 33.55
N PHE A 436 -47.16 -17.30 34.83
CA PHE A 436 -47.35 -18.58 35.50
C PHE A 436 -48.79 -18.67 35.95
N VAL A 437 -49.47 -19.70 35.48
CA VAL A 437 -50.88 -19.92 35.81
C VAL A 437 -50.96 -21.15 36.69
N ASP A 438 -51.40 -20.96 37.89
CA ASP A 438 -51.77 -22.05 38.80
C ASP A 438 -53.21 -22.49 38.47
N VAL A 439 -53.30 -23.65 37.82
CA VAL A 439 -54.61 -24.17 37.37
C VAL A 439 -55.47 -24.57 38.55
N ASP A 440 -54.89 -25.09 39.60
CA ASP A 440 -55.61 -25.49 40.81
C ASP A 440 -56.05 -24.25 41.60
N GLY A 441 -55.18 -23.21 41.68
CA GLY A 441 -55.54 -21.91 42.30
C GLY A 441 -56.65 -21.16 41.56
N LEU A 442 -56.68 -21.25 40.21
CA LEU A 442 -57.77 -20.69 39.41
C LEU A 442 -59.10 -21.42 39.60
N ALA A 443 -59.06 -22.75 39.76
CA ALA A 443 -60.23 -23.56 40.00
C ALA A 443 -60.92 -23.26 41.40
N GLU A 444 -60.11 -22.74 42.33
CA GLU A 444 -60.60 -22.32 43.67
C GLU A 444 -61.16 -20.89 43.72
N VAL A 445 -61.00 -20.07 42.67
CA VAL A 445 -61.47 -18.68 42.62
C VAL A 445 -62.97 -18.67 42.26
N ASP A 446 -63.79 -18.50 43.26
CA ASP A 446 -65.25 -18.37 43.10
C ASP A 446 -65.65 -16.95 42.64
N LEU A 447 -66.43 -16.87 41.55
CA LEU A 447 -66.96 -15.63 40.99
C LEU A 447 -68.19 -15.10 41.78
N GLY A 448 -68.66 -15.83 42.75
CA GLY A 448 -69.84 -15.48 43.54
C GLY A 448 -71.16 -15.94 42.95
N ASN A 449 -71.15 -16.68 41.88
CA ASN A 449 -72.27 -17.25 41.17
C ASN A 449 -72.38 -18.78 41.35
N GLY A 450 -71.45 -19.37 42.13
CA GLY A 450 -71.31 -20.81 42.23
C GLY A 450 -70.58 -21.43 41.02
N THR A 451 -69.98 -20.60 40.16
CA THR A 451 -69.19 -21.03 39.04
C THR A 451 -67.78 -20.54 39.22
N ASN A 452 -66.79 -21.45 39.04
CA ASN A 452 -65.38 -21.12 39.10
C ASN A 452 -64.83 -20.78 37.70
N TYR A 453 -63.78 -20.02 37.66
CA TYR A 453 -63.09 -19.73 36.38
C TYR A 453 -62.61 -21.00 35.73
N ASN A 454 -62.84 -21.09 34.39
CA ASN A 454 -62.02 -21.97 33.57
C ASN A 454 -60.66 -21.29 33.34
N ALA A 455 -59.55 -22.03 33.51
CA ALA A 455 -58.21 -21.48 33.38
C ALA A 455 -58.00 -20.75 32.04
N GLN A 456 -58.64 -21.21 30.97
CA GLN A 456 -58.57 -20.59 29.65
C GLN A 456 -59.36 -19.29 29.55
N GLU A 457 -60.49 -19.19 30.22
CA GLU A 457 -61.29 -17.97 30.27
C GLU A 457 -60.60 -16.88 31.11
N ALA A 458 -60.02 -17.27 32.24
CA ALA A 458 -59.22 -16.37 33.07
C ALA A 458 -57.98 -15.81 32.33
N LEU A 459 -57.26 -16.64 31.56
CA LEU A 459 -56.22 -16.21 30.72
C LEU A 459 -56.64 -15.27 29.60
N ASN A 460 -57.77 -15.58 28.93
CA ASN A 460 -58.31 -14.70 27.89
C ASN A 460 -58.74 -13.34 28.49
N MET A 461 -59.35 -13.34 29.69
CA MET A 461 -59.69 -12.11 30.37
C MET A 461 -58.48 -11.30 30.78
N TYR A 462 -57.41 -11.95 31.29
CA TYR A 462 -56.13 -11.31 31.59
C TYR A 462 -55.52 -10.66 30.36
N PHE A 463 -55.42 -11.36 29.24
CA PHE A 463 -54.86 -10.81 28.00
C PHE A 463 -55.70 -9.70 27.36
N GLN A 464 -57.03 -9.72 27.57
CA GLN A 464 -57.93 -8.69 27.04
C GLN A 464 -58.03 -7.44 27.91
N THR A 465 -58.05 -7.61 29.23
CA THR A 465 -58.35 -6.52 30.19
C THR A 465 -57.16 -6.19 31.11
N GLY A 466 -56.14 -7.01 31.13
CA GLY A 466 -54.98 -6.89 32.04
C GLY A 466 -55.29 -7.19 33.49
N SER A 467 -56.48 -7.70 33.78
CA SER A 467 -56.96 -7.94 35.16
C SER A 467 -57.77 -9.23 35.27
N ILE A 468 -57.71 -9.84 36.45
CA ILE A 468 -58.57 -10.92 36.84
C ILE A 468 -59.30 -10.47 38.09
N VAL A 469 -60.64 -10.63 38.11
CA VAL A 469 -61.46 -10.28 39.21
C VAL A 469 -61.90 -11.54 39.94
N GLY A 470 -61.57 -11.64 41.23
CA GLY A 470 -61.93 -12.77 42.09
C GLY A 470 -62.46 -12.30 43.47
N ARG A 471 -63.06 -13.21 44.21
CA ARG A 471 -63.54 -12.93 45.58
C ARG A 471 -62.46 -13.24 46.60
N SER A 472 -62.34 -12.43 47.63
CA SER A 472 -61.41 -12.64 48.74
C SER A 472 -61.94 -13.66 49.78
N MET A 473 -63.22 -14.03 49.70
CA MET A 473 -63.84 -15.02 50.58
C MET A 473 -64.70 -16.00 49.79
N THR A 474 -64.68 -17.26 50.18
CA THR A 474 -65.57 -18.32 49.65
C THR A 474 -67.02 -18.08 50.04
N GLN A 475 -67.99 -18.78 49.40
CA GLN A 475 -69.40 -18.69 49.77
C GLN A 475 -69.68 -19.13 51.19
N GLU A 476 -68.82 -19.99 51.76
CA GLU A 476 -68.92 -20.47 53.13
C GLU A 476 -68.35 -19.50 54.18
N GLY A 477 -67.78 -18.38 53.76
CA GLY A 477 -67.22 -17.32 54.62
C GLY A 477 -65.73 -17.52 54.99
N ASP A 478 -65.14 -18.52 54.48
CA ASP A 478 -63.66 -18.71 54.66
C ASP A 478 -62.82 -17.83 53.72
N PRO A 479 -61.68 -17.32 54.20
CA PRO A 479 -60.82 -16.53 53.31
C PRO A 479 -60.30 -17.41 52.17
N ASN A 480 -60.48 -16.90 50.95
CA ASN A 480 -60.02 -17.55 49.76
C ASN A 480 -58.47 -17.62 49.81
N ARG A 481 -57.96 -18.76 50.16
CA ARG A 481 -56.52 -18.99 50.30
C ARG A 481 -55.79 -19.16 48.96
N GLY A 482 -56.46 -18.95 47.83
CA GLY A 482 -55.83 -18.95 46.51
C GLY A 482 -54.65 -18.00 46.52
N LYS A 483 -53.48 -18.52 46.49
CA LYS A 483 -52.28 -17.77 46.17
C LYS A 483 -52.51 -17.17 44.80
N VAL A 484 -51.98 -15.95 44.56
CA VAL A 484 -52.08 -15.23 43.30
C VAL A 484 -52.14 -16.21 42.15
N PRO A 485 -53.32 -16.46 41.52
CA PRO A 485 -53.44 -17.57 40.56
C PRO A 485 -52.72 -17.33 39.22
N ILE A 486 -52.33 -16.09 38.99
CA ILE A 486 -51.52 -15.70 37.86
C ILE A 486 -50.36 -14.86 38.38
N GLN A 487 -49.19 -15.28 38.11
CA GLN A 487 -47.97 -14.58 38.47
C GLN A 487 -47.22 -14.22 37.20
N GLU A 488 -46.93 -12.95 37.00
CA GLU A 488 -46.10 -12.48 35.91
C GLU A 488 -44.68 -12.96 36.10
N LEU A 489 -44.16 -13.68 35.11
CA LEU A 489 -42.78 -14.03 35.03
C LEU A 489 -42.04 -12.86 34.38
N GLN A 490 -41.52 -11.97 35.21
CA GLN A 490 -40.73 -10.86 34.73
C GLN A 490 -39.35 -11.34 34.25
N THR A 491 -39.13 -11.30 32.95
CA THR A 491 -37.84 -11.58 32.31
C THR A 491 -36.94 -10.32 32.22
N SER A 492 -37.08 -9.42 33.21
CA SER A 492 -36.40 -8.12 33.24
C SER A 492 -34.86 -8.17 33.10
N SER A 493 -34.25 -9.33 33.31
CA SER A 493 -32.80 -9.49 33.16
C SER A 493 -32.31 -9.38 31.70
N GLY A 494 -33.17 -9.56 30.70
CA GLY A 494 -32.80 -9.47 29.27
C GLY A 494 -32.51 -8.05 28.83
N ASN A 495 -33.33 -7.10 29.19
CA ASN A 495 -33.20 -5.69 28.80
C ASN A 495 -31.91 -5.05 29.35
N ALA A 496 -31.54 -5.33 30.60
CA ALA A 496 -30.29 -4.85 31.18
C ALA A 496 -29.06 -5.42 30.47
N LYS A 497 -29.07 -6.70 30.08
CA LYS A 497 -28.01 -7.35 29.33
C LYS A 497 -27.89 -6.77 27.92
N ILE A 498 -29.00 -6.54 27.24
CA ILE A 498 -29.01 -5.90 25.89
C ILE A 498 -28.43 -4.49 25.99
N GLY A 499 -28.86 -3.67 26.95
CA GLY A 499 -28.31 -2.33 27.15
C GLY A 499 -26.79 -2.35 27.40
N SER A 500 -26.32 -3.25 28.25
CA SER A 500 -24.89 -3.41 28.51
C SER A 500 -24.08 -3.86 27.25
N LEU A 501 -24.64 -4.77 26.45
CA LEU A 501 -23.97 -5.23 25.21
C LEU A 501 -23.94 -4.12 24.15
N ILE A 502 -24.98 -3.31 24.03
CA ILE A 502 -24.99 -2.16 23.12
C ILE A 502 -23.95 -1.12 23.55
N GLN A 503 -23.85 -0.82 24.84
CA GLN A 503 -22.80 0.07 25.37
C GLN A 503 -21.41 -0.49 25.10
N THR A 504 -21.18 -1.79 25.26
CA THR A 504 -19.92 -2.46 24.94
C THR A 504 -19.58 -2.38 23.45
N TYR A 505 -20.57 -2.56 22.58
CA TYR A 505 -20.41 -2.39 21.13
C TYR A 505 -19.99 -0.97 20.78
N GLN A 506 -20.65 0.04 21.34
CA GLN A 506 -20.33 1.45 21.15
C GLN A 506 -18.94 1.79 21.68
N TYR A 507 -18.56 1.23 22.82
CA TYR A 507 -17.21 1.39 23.39
C TYR A 507 -16.12 0.90 22.42
N TYR A 508 -16.27 -0.31 21.87
CA TYR A 508 -15.28 -0.82 20.91
C TYR A 508 -15.28 -0.05 19.59
N LEU A 509 -16.41 0.44 19.13
CA LEU A 509 -16.48 1.31 17.97
C LEU A 509 -15.75 2.63 18.22
N GLN A 510 -15.91 3.21 19.41
CA GLN A 510 -15.16 4.40 19.81
C GLN A 510 -13.66 4.12 19.90
N MET A 511 -13.25 2.97 20.42
CA MET A 511 -11.83 2.56 20.45
C MET A 511 -11.22 2.45 19.04
N ILE A 512 -11.98 1.98 18.05
CA ILE A 512 -11.51 2.00 16.65
C ILE A 512 -11.29 3.43 16.18
N ARG A 513 -12.20 4.35 16.48
CA ARG A 513 -12.06 5.78 16.13
C ARG A 513 -10.82 6.39 16.80
N ASP A 514 -10.63 6.15 18.09
CA ASP A 514 -9.50 6.69 18.87
C ASP A 514 -8.16 6.18 18.35
N VAL A 515 -8.07 4.89 18.00
CA VAL A 515 -6.84 4.28 17.48
C VAL A 515 -6.52 4.71 16.04
N THR A 516 -7.53 4.89 15.21
CA THR A 516 -7.36 5.34 13.80
C THR A 516 -7.21 6.84 13.70
N GLY A 517 -7.62 7.60 14.74
CA GLY A 517 -7.70 9.05 14.68
C GLY A 517 -8.86 9.58 13.86
N LEU A 518 -9.75 8.71 13.39
CA LEU A 518 -11.00 9.10 12.73
C LEU A 518 -12.05 9.44 13.78
N ASN A 519 -12.82 10.48 13.54
CA ASN A 519 -13.89 10.93 14.42
C ASN A 519 -15.22 10.98 13.67
N GLU A 520 -16.31 11.28 14.40
CA GLU A 520 -17.65 11.30 13.83
C GLU A 520 -17.83 12.30 12.67
N ALA A 521 -17.05 13.38 12.65
CA ALA A 521 -17.07 14.34 11.55
C ALA A 521 -16.41 13.80 10.27
N THR A 522 -15.51 12.82 10.38
CA THR A 522 -14.75 12.27 9.27
C THR A 522 -15.14 10.85 8.88
N ASP A 523 -15.82 10.11 9.77
CA ASP A 523 -16.18 8.71 9.55
C ASP A 523 -17.56 8.51 8.87
N ALA A 524 -18.10 9.56 8.25
CA ALA A 524 -19.43 9.59 7.62
C ALA A 524 -20.59 9.27 8.59
N SER A 525 -20.41 9.44 9.91
CA SER A 525 -21.49 9.44 10.89
C SER A 525 -22.18 10.80 10.90
N THR A 526 -23.42 10.84 11.40
CA THR A 526 -24.09 12.12 11.62
C THR A 526 -23.51 12.76 12.89
N PRO A 527 -22.86 13.93 12.81
CA PRO A 527 -22.36 14.62 13.99
C PRO A 527 -23.50 15.02 14.92
N ASP A 528 -23.20 15.19 16.20
CA ASP A 528 -24.16 15.73 17.17
C ASP A 528 -24.64 17.11 16.69
N ALA A 529 -25.96 17.29 16.66
CA ALA A 529 -26.62 18.54 16.24
C ALA A 529 -26.22 19.76 17.11
N HIS A 530 -25.71 19.53 18.30
CA HIS A 530 -25.25 20.58 19.23
C HIS A 530 -23.72 20.84 19.15
N ALA A 531 -22.99 20.09 18.33
CA ALA A 531 -21.53 20.28 18.20
C ALA A 531 -21.21 21.61 17.48
N LEU A 532 -20.30 22.39 18.06
CA LEU A 532 -19.84 23.65 17.48
C LEU A 532 -19.06 23.39 16.17
N VAL A 533 -19.37 24.14 15.12
CA VAL A 533 -18.69 24.02 13.80
C VAL A 533 -17.17 24.13 13.91
N GLY A 534 -16.67 24.98 14.82
CA GLY A 534 -15.24 25.11 15.09
C GLY A 534 -14.60 23.82 15.61
N LEU A 535 -15.26 23.10 16.51
CA LEU A 535 -14.80 21.82 17.02
C LEU A 535 -14.79 20.75 15.94
N GLN A 536 -15.80 20.73 15.06
CA GLN A 536 -15.86 19.78 13.94
C GLN A 536 -14.72 20.02 12.94
N LYS A 537 -14.39 21.28 12.63
CA LYS A 537 -13.25 21.62 11.76
C LYS A 537 -11.91 21.20 12.39
N MET A 538 -11.72 21.44 13.68
CA MET A 538 -10.52 21.00 14.40
C MET A 538 -10.43 19.46 14.44
N ALA A 539 -11.53 18.77 14.66
CA ALA A 539 -11.58 17.32 14.66
C ALA A 539 -11.20 16.74 13.29
N ALA A 540 -11.72 17.31 12.19
CA ALA A 540 -11.34 16.92 10.83
C ALA A 540 -9.83 17.18 10.54
N ALA A 541 -9.29 18.31 10.97
CA ALA A 541 -7.87 18.61 10.84
C ALA A 541 -6.98 17.62 11.63
N ASN A 542 -7.39 17.24 12.83
CA ASN A 542 -6.68 16.26 13.66
C ASN A 542 -6.70 14.86 13.02
N SER A 543 -7.80 14.43 12.39
CA SER A 543 -7.88 13.17 11.65
C SER A 543 -6.88 13.15 10.48
N ASN A 544 -6.78 14.23 9.72
CA ASN A 544 -5.79 14.34 8.64
C ASN A 544 -4.36 14.25 9.18
N THR A 545 -4.10 14.79 10.36
CA THR A 545 -2.79 14.69 11.01
C THR A 545 -2.48 13.26 11.45
N ALA A 546 -3.44 12.54 11.99
CA ALA A 546 -3.26 11.15 12.41
C ALA A 546 -2.95 10.20 11.24
N LEU A 547 -3.51 10.47 10.06
CA LEU A 547 -3.32 9.67 8.83
C LEU A 547 -2.20 10.20 7.92
N ARG A 548 -1.45 11.20 8.37
CA ARG A 548 -0.40 11.86 7.57
C ARG A 548 0.65 10.89 7.04
N HIS A 549 0.97 9.83 7.78
CA HIS A 549 1.94 8.81 7.36
C HIS A 549 1.50 8.06 6.09
N VAL A 550 0.20 7.79 5.90
CA VAL A 550 -0.35 7.16 4.67
C VAL A 550 -0.24 8.13 3.51
N MET A 551 -0.62 9.39 3.72
CA MET A 551 -0.52 10.43 2.70
C MET A 551 0.94 10.66 2.27
N GLN A 552 1.86 10.78 3.23
CA GLN A 552 3.29 10.95 2.94
C GLN A 552 3.88 9.75 2.22
N GLY A 553 3.51 8.53 2.60
CA GLY A 553 3.91 7.31 1.88
C GLY A 553 3.42 7.29 0.44
N GLY A 554 2.17 7.66 0.20
CA GLY A 554 1.60 7.78 -1.15
C GLY A 554 2.28 8.86 -1.99
N LEU A 555 2.59 10.02 -1.40
CA LEU A 555 3.33 11.11 -2.06
C LEU A 555 4.77 10.69 -2.37
N TYR A 556 5.46 10.04 -1.46
CA TYR A 556 6.80 9.53 -1.69
C TYR A 556 6.85 8.55 -2.87
N LEU A 557 5.92 7.58 -2.90
CA LEU A 557 5.83 6.63 -4.01
C LEU A 557 5.55 7.33 -5.35
N THR A 558 4.69 8.34 -5.35
CA THR A 558 4.40 9.14 -6.55
C THR A 558 5.63 9.91 -7.00
N LEU A 559 6.33 10.58 -6.08
CA LEU A 559 7.57 11.31 -6.37
C LEU A 559 8.63 10.39 -6.97
N ARG A 560 8.87 9.25 -6.31
CA ARG A 560 9.84 8.27 -6.78
C ARG A 560 9.50 7.68 -8.15
N THR A 561 8.21 7.45 -8.39
CA THR A 561 7.71 7.01 -9.70
C THR A 561 7.96 8.07 -10.76
N CYS A 562 7.67 9.34 -10.48
CA CYS A 562 7.93 10.45 -11.41
C CYS A 562 9.43 10.62 -11.70
N GLU A 563 10.30 10.51 -10.69
CA GLU A 563 11.76 10.52 -10.87
C GLU A 563 12.23 9.39 -11.79
N ASN A 564 11.73 8.18 -11.59
CA ASN A 564 12.06 7.04 -12.43
C ASN A 564 11.52 7.21 -13.86
N ILE A 565 10.34 7.79 -14.05
CA ILE A 565 9.79 8.10 -15.36
C ILE A 565 10.68 9.14 -16.07
N ALA A 566 11.04 10.23 -15.40
CA ALA A 566 11.89 11.27 -15.96
C ALA A 566 13.21 10.71 -16.50
N LEU A 567 13.85 9.83 -15.72
CA LEU A 567 15.09 9.17 -16.15
C LEU A 567 14.88 8.14 -17.27
N ARG A 568 13.66 7.61 -17.44
CA ARG A 568 13.30 6.66 -18.51
C ARG A 568 12.82 7.31 -19.80
N ILE A 569 12.45 8.59 -19.77
CA ILE A 569 12.04 9.31 -20.98
C ILE A 569 13.16 9.36 -22.02
N ALA A 570 14.42 9.53 -21.58
CA ALA A 570 15.57 9.46 -22.46
C ALA A 570 15.64 8.11 -23.20
N ASP A 571 15.41 6.99 -22.50
CA ASP A 571 15.38 5.66 -23.12
C ASP A 571 14.24 5.55 -24.15
N ALA A 572 13.08 6.15 -23.89
CA ALA A 572 11.95 6.15 -24.81
C ALA A 572 12.23 6.95 -26.09
N LEU A 573 13.08 7.97 -26.03
CA LEU A 573 13.49 8.77 -27.20
C LEU A 573 14.50 8.04 -28.07
N ASP A 574 15.30 7.12 -27.53
CA ASP A 574 16.33 6.36 -28.26
C ASP A 574 15.75 5.40 -29.31
N TYR A 575 14.52 4.93 -29.11
CA TYR A 575 13.89 3.93 -29.99
C TYR A 575 12.75 4.51 -30.84
N PRO A 576 12.74 4.29 -32.16
CA PRO A 576 11.75 4.91 -33.07
C PRO A 576 10.29 4.64 -32.73
N LEU A 577 9.97 3.44 -32.24
CA LEU A 577 8.58 3.07 -31.91
C LEU A 577 8.08 3.79 -30.65
N THR A 578 8.88 3.79 -29.61
CA THR A 578 8.54 4.44 -28.33
C THR A 578 8.60 5.95 -28.45
N ARG A 579 9.54 6.46 -29.27
CA ARG A 579 9.63 7.87 -29.64
C ARG A 579 8.38 8.34 -30.37
N ALA A 580 7.92 7.61 -31.37
CA ALA A 580 6.68 7.95 -32.10
C ALA A 580 5.46 7.99 -31.16
N ALA A 581 5.32 7.00 -30.26
CA ALA A 581 4.24 6.97 -29.28
C ALA A 581 4.30 8.15 -28.28
N LEU A 582 5.50 8.57 -27.87
CA LEU A 582 5.70 9.73 -27.00
C LEU A 582 5.38 11.04 -27.74
N ILE A 583 5.82 11.19 -29.00
CA ILE A 583 5.57 12.35 -29.86
C ILE A 583 4.07 12.55 -30.10
N ASP A 584 3.33 11.49 -30.38
CA ASP A 584 1.88 11.56 -30.58
C ASP A 584 1.12 12.04 -29.33
N SER A 585 1.73 11.92 -28.16
CA SER A 585 1.13 12.31 -26.88
C SER A 585 1.55 13.69 -26.38
N ILE A 586 2.68 14.23 -26.88
CA ILE A 586 3.28 15.51 -26.46
C ILE A 586 3.15 16.52 -27.63
N SER A 587 3.12 17.81 -27.31
CA SER A 587 3.14 18.86 -28.34
C SER A 587 4.43 18.78 -29.15
N SER A 588 4.35 19.03 -30.45
CA SER A 588 5.51 18.97 -31.36
C SER A 588 6.67 19.92 -30.95
N TYR A 589 6.35 21.03 -30.31
CA TYR A 589 7.34 21.96 -29.79
C TYR A 589 8.14 21.35 -28.63
N ASN A 590 7.44 20.77 -27.65
CA ASN A 590 8.07 20.15 -26.49
C ASN A 590 8.87 18.89 -26.85
N THR A 591 8.45 18.15 -27.89
CA THR A 591 9.21 17.04 -28.43
C THR A 591 10.58 17.49 -28.97
N GLY A 592 10.61 18.55 -29.77
CA GLY A 592 11.84 19.12 -30.29
C GLY A 592 12.80 19.56 -29.18
N THR A 593 12.27 20.12 -28.11
CA THR A 593 13.07 20.53 -26.93
C THR A 593 13.69 19.33 -26.21
N LEU A 594 12.95 18.22 -26.04
CA LEU A 594 13.47 16.99 -25.43
C LEU A 594 14.53 16.32 -26.30
N GLU A 595 14.38 16.37 -27.63
CA GLU A 595 15.36 15.83 -28.59
C GLU A 595 16.67 16.62 -28.60
N GLU A 596 16.61 17.95 -28.57
CA GLU A 596 17.79 18.83 -28.50
C GLU A 596 18.62 18.61 -27.24
N LEU A 597 18.00 18.13 -26.17
CA LEU A 597 18.68 17.88 -24.89
C LEU A 597 19.25 16.47 -24.78
N GLN A 598 18.78 15.55 -25.59
CA GLN A 598 19.36 14.21 -25.68
C GLN A 598 20.71 14.21 -26.38
N ASP A 599 20.91 15.10 -27.39
CA ASP A 599 22.16 15.32 -28.11
C ASP A 599 23.18 16.12 -27.24
#